data_4ce7befac48a763b67778f575c18b69e
#
_entry.id   4ce7befac48a763b67778f575c18b69e
#
_cell.length_a   1.000
_cell.length_b   1.000
_cell.length_c   1.000
_cell.angle_alpha   90.00
_cell.angle_beta   90.00
_cell.angle_gamma   90.00
#
_symmetry.space_group_name_H-M   'P 1'
#
loop_
_entity.id
_entity.type
_entity.pdbx_description
1 polymer ?
#
loop_
_entity_poly.entity_id
_entity_poly.type
_entity_poly.pdbx_seq_one_letter_code
_entity_poly.pdbx_strand_id
1 'polypeptide(L)'
;LWRERFNDSRNWMTNVFPRIYHDDEALVIPDEKGSGIISMLLLRRYEMLYRQRIIHTGYIYGAATARGQQGKGYMSQLIHDALREAARRGDIIVTLQPARRRLYGFYDRFGFSTTFYIREERYTSKHRFLHDESQYIMEYSGHDPAELASAYSRLTSARESTMLHSEDDFKTILIDSELDEGCLVTARSVDSGDIVAMAIAVASPDSVAVREIAAVDDDAEAAVLDALSRRYPDRMTVVEAYPGKASPVRIFSRGMARIVNVKAFLELAAALAPGISQNIRVKDPIIPENNAIFIIDKGKVTTARYDDEEITVNLDVDIPVLTAIAFSTSRTGEIFSLPTARPFMSMMLS
;
A
#
# COMPACT_ATOMS: atom_id res chain seq x y z
N LEU A 1 -8.13 -7.83 22.79
CA LEU A 1 -8.97 -7.38 21.66
C LEU A 1 -8.51 -7.97 20.33
N TRP A 2 -7.19 -7.96 20.01
CA TRP A 2 -6.67 -8.47 18.74
C TRP A 2 -7.16 -9.90 18.42
N ARG A 3 -6.88 -10.86 19.31
CA ARG A 3 -7.33 -12.26 19.15
C ARG A 3 -8.84 -12.42 19.02
N GLU A 4 -9.60 -11.61 19.75
CA GLU A 4 -11.08 -11.61 19.68
C GLU A 4 -11.59 -11.21 18.28
N ARG A 5 -10.87 -10.31 17.60
CA ARG A 5 -11.34 -9.67 16.36
C ARG A 5 -10.79 -10.29 15.09
N PHE A 6 -9.54 -10.71 15.12
CA PHE A 6 -8.83 -11.24 13.93
C PHE A 6 -8.74 -12.77 13.96
N ASN A 7 -8.90 -13.39 15.14
CA ASN A 7 -8.85 -14.84 15.32
C ASN A 7 -7.50 -15.46 14.94
N ASP A 8 -6.42 -14.67 14.99
CA ASP A 8 -5.08 -15.14 14.71
C ASP A 8 -4.65 -16.25 15.66
N SER A 9 -3.90 -17.20 15.13
CA SER A 9 -3.41 -18.34 15.87
C SER A 9 -2.49 -17.90 17.02
N ARG A 10 -2.35 -18.76 18.05
CA ARG A 10 -1.38 -18.50 19.12
C ARG A 10 0.03 -18.37 18.58
N ASN A 11 0.37 -19.17 17.59
CA ASN A 11 1.68 -19.15 16.95
C ASN A 11 1.93 -17.82 16.23
N TRP A 12 0.95 -17.32 15.50
CA TRP A 12 1.03 -15.99 14.88
C TRP A 12 1.21 -14.88 15.92
N MET A 13 0.40 -14.89 16.98
CA MET A 13 0.51 -13.92 18.08
C MET A 13 1.87 -13.93 18.80
N THR A 14 2.57 -15.06 18.78
CA THR A 14 3.89 -15.17 19.40
C THR A 14 5.01 -14.73 18.48
N ASN A 15 4.90 -14.99 17.17
CA ASN A 15 6.02 -14.83 16.23
C ASN A 15 5.88 -13.61 15.32
N VAL A 16 4.66 -13.20 14.95
CA VAL A 16 4.42 -12.06 14.04
C VAL A 16 4.04 -10.80 14.81
N PHE A 17 3.07 -10.90 15.74
CA PHE A 17 2.55 -9.73 16.45
C PHE A 17 3.62 -8.86 17.12
N PRO A 18 4.65 -9.41 17.83
CA PRO A 18 5.70 -8.58 18.44
C PRO A 18 6.60 -7.83 17.44
N ARG A 19 6.60 -8.24 16.18
CA ARG A 19 7.36 -7.59 15.10
C ARG A 19 6.64 -6.41 14.47
N ILE A 20 5.31 -6.45 14.54
CA ILE A 20 4.46 -5.42 13.94
C ILE A 20 3.92 -4.42 14.95
N TYR A 21 3.95 -4.76 16.26
CA TYR A 21 3.46 -3.89 17.32
C TYR A 21 4.60 -3.02 17.86
N HIS A 22 4.38 -1.72 17.82
CA HIS A 22 5.23 -0.72 18.47
C HIS A 22 4.34 0.23 19.26
N ASP A 23 4.74 0.55 20.49
CA ASP A 23 3.94 1.39 21.40
C ASP A 23 3.66 2.78 20.81
N ASP A 24 4.62 3.36 20.10
CA ASP A 24 4.52 4.68 19.47
C ASP A 24 3.71 4.70 18.16
N GLU A 25 3.30 3.53 17.68
CA GLU A 25 2.42 3.35 16.52
C GLU A 25 1.02 2.88 16.90
N ALA A 26 0.78 2.53 18.18
CA ALA A 26 -0.48 2.00 18.63
C ALA A 26 -1.41 3.12 19.17
N LEU A 27 -2.62 3.20 18.63
CA LEU A 27 -3.67 4.05 19.16
C LEU A 27 -4.77 3.17 19.75
N VAL A 28 -5.11 3.42 21.01
CA VAL A 28 -6.06 2.61 21.74
C VAL A 28 -7.05 3.46 22.55
N ILE A 29 -8.28 2.98 22.68
CA ILE A 29 -9.26 3.49 23.63
C ILE A 29 -9.46 2.40 24.69
N PRO A 30 -9.02 2.63 25.95
CA PRO A 30 -9.23 1.68 27.04
C PRO A 30 -10.70 1.64 27.48
N ASP A 31 -11.07 0.59 28.19
CA ASP A 31 -12.35 0.56 28.89
C ASP A 31 -12.34 1.50 30.13
N GLU A 32 -13.52 1.76 30.70
CA GLU A 32 -13.68 2.66 31.87
C GLU A 32 -12.88 2.21 33.10
N LYS A 33 -12.56 0.93 33.21
CA LYS A 33 -11.78 0.35 34.29
C LYS A 33 -10.28 0.30 34.00
N GLY A 34 -9.85 0.61 32.77
CA GLY A 34 -8.46 0.51 32.33
C GLY A 34 -7.93 -0.94 32.24
N SER A 35 -8.81 -1.93 32.32
CA SER A 35 -8.43 -3.34 32.32
C SER A 35 -8.54 -4.00 30.94
N GLY A 36 -9.16 -3.32 29.95
CA GLY A 36 -9.38 -3.81 28.61
C GLY A 36 -9.27 -2.70 27.56
N ILE A 37 -9.31 -3.11 26.29
CA ILE A 37 -9.27 -2.20 25.14
C ILE A 37 -10.62 -2.28 24.43
N ILE A 38 -11.29 -1.13 24.31
CA ILE A 38 -12.54 -0.97 23.56
C ILE A 38 -12.29 -0.92 22.06
N SER A 39 -11.31 -0.12 21.64
CA SER A 39 -10.98 0.08 20.23
C SER A 39 -9.48 0.28 20.06
N MET A 40 -8.94 -0.16 18.95
CA MET A 40 -7.51 -0.05 18.64
C MET A 40 -7.28 0.05 17.14
N LEU A 41 -6.16 0.63 16.76
CA LEU A 41 -5.51 0.52 15.47
C LEU A 41 -4.00 0.72 15.62
N LEU A 42 -3.24 0.26 14.63
CA LEU A 42 -1.83 0.59 14.48
C LEU A 42 -1.69 1.59 13.33
N LEU A 43 -0.92 2.65 13.55
CA LEU A 43 -0.53 3.60 12.52
C LEU A 43 0.94 3.33 12.17
N ARG A 44 1.17 2.28 11.38
CA ARG A 44 2.48 1.82 10.95
C ARG A 44 3.18 2.85 10.07
N ARG A 45 4.51 2.92 10.17
CA ARG A 45 5.33 3.76 9.29
C ARG A 45 5.83 2.93 8.11
N TYR A 46 5.62 3.47 6.93
CA TYR A 46 6.15 2.89 5.69
C TYR A 46 6.75 4.00 4.82
N GLU A 47 7.53 3.56 3.86
CA GLU A 47 7.96 4.38 2.74
C GLU A 47 7.24 3.93 1.47
N MET A 48 6.99 4.88 0.59
CA MET A 48 6.39 4.64 -0.71
C MET A 48 7.25 5.30 -1.79
N LEU A 49 7.58 4.55 -2.82
CA LEU A 49 8.07 5.14 -4.05
C LEU A 49 6.89 5.85 -4.72
N TYR A 50 7.03 7.13 -4.97
CA TYR A 50 6.07 7.94 -5.70
C TYR A 50 6.81 8.70 -6.79
N ARG A 51 6.64 8.30 -8.06
CA ARG A 51 7.28 8.92 -9.23
C ARG A 51 8.79 9.16 -9.02
N GLN A 52 9.52 8.10 -8.68
CA GLN A 52 10.97 8.12 -8.41
C GLN A 52 11.38 8.97 -7.18
N ARG A 53 10.45 9.32 -6.32
CA ARG A 53 10.72 9.95 -5.03
C ARG A 53 10.20 9.08 -3.90
N ILE A 54 10.99 8.97 -2.84
CA ILE A 54 10.55 8.27 -1.62
C ILE A 54 9.78 9.26 -0.76
N ILE A 55 8.58 8.86 -0.34
CA ILE A 55 7.73 9.61 0.57
C ILE A 55 7.39 8.79 1.81
N HIS A 56 7.26 9.47 2.95
CA HIS A 56 6.79 8.83 4.18
C HIS A 56 5.28 8.70 4.18
N THR A 57 4.79 7.55 4.60
CA THR A 57 3.37 7.23 4.64
C THR A 57 3.00 6.48 5.90
N GLY A 58 1.83 6.81 6.46
CA GLY A 58 1.18 6.01 7.48
C GLY A 58 0.39 4.87 6.86
N TYR A 59 0.39 3.71 7.51
CA TYR A 59 -0.49 2.60 7.17
C TYR A 59 -1.36 2.23 8.35
N ILE A 60 -2.68 2.38 8.21
CA ILE A 60 -3.65 1.95 9.23
C ILE A 60 -3.81 0.44 9.13
N TYR A 61 -3.42 -0.25 10.20
CA TYR A 61 -3.50 -1.69 10.33
C TYR A 61 -4.19 -2.12 11.60
N GLY A 62 -4.82 -3.29 11.62
CA GLY A 62 -5.40 -3.88 12.81
C GLY A 62 -6.54 -3.06 13.44
N ALA A 63 -7.28 -2.27 12.64
CA ALA A 63 -8.37 -1.43 13.11
C ALA A 63 -9.54 -2.29 13.61
N ALA A 64 -9.78 -2.29 14.92
CA ALA A 64 -10.77 -3.15 15.54
C ALA A 64 -11.47 -2.48 16.74
N THR A 65 -12.76 -2.80 16.92
CA THR A 65 -13.57 -2.40 18.08
C THR A 65 -14.18 -3.65 18.70
N ALA A 66 -14.18 -3.75 20.04
CA ALA A 66 -14.71 -4.86 20.81
C ALA A 66 -16.18 -5.15 20.47
N ARG A 67 -16.58 -6.42 20.58
CA ARG A 67 -17.97 -6.82 20.38
C ARG A 67 -18.88 -6.06 21.38
N GLY A 68 -20.04 -5.60 20.91
CA GLY A 68 -20.96 -4.80 21.72
C GLY A 68 -20.58 -3.33 21.93
N GLN A 69 -19.38 -2.91 21.48
CA GLN A 69 -18.94 -1.51 21.50
C GLN A 69 -18.93 -0.86 20.13
N GLN A 70 -19.27 -1.61 19.10
CA GLN A 70 -19.36 -1.11 17.72
C GLN A 70 -20.53 -0.12 17.56
N GLY A 71 -20.40 0.80 16.59
CA GLY A 71 -21.43 1.81 16.29
C GLY A 71 -21.46 3.01 17.25
N LYS A 72 -20.58 3.07 18.25
CA LYS A 72 -20.51 4.15 19.24
C LYS A 72 -19.48 5.25 18.92
N GLY A 73 -18.88 5.23 17.73
CA GLY A 73 -17.94 6.27 17.28
C GLY A 73 -16.47 6.06 17.66
N TYR A 74 -16.11 5.08 18.48
CA TYR A 74 -14.73 4.87 18.93
C TYR A 74 -13.71 4.73 17.81
N MET A 75 -14.01 3.92 16.78
CA MET A 75 -13.12 3.80 15.64
C MET A 75 -13.02 5.10 14.83
N SER A 76 -14.09 5.88 14.75
CA SER A 76 -14.04 7.19 14.09
C SER A 76 -13.11 8.15 14.81
N GLN A 77 -13.14 8.14 16.14
CA GLN A 77 -12.20 8.92 16.96
C GLN A 77 -10.76 8.49 16.70
N LEU A 78 -10.45 7.20 16.75
CA LEU A 78 -9.09 6.68 16.50
C LEU A 78 -8.58 7.03 15.10
N ILE A 79 -9.46 7.01 14.07
CA ILE A 79 -9.06 7.41 12.73
C ILE A 79 -8.73 8.91 12.66
N HIS A 80 -9.53 9.77 13.32
CA HIS A 80 -9.21 11.20 13.40
C HIS A 80 -7.86 11.43 14.08
N ASP A 81 -7.60 10.73 15.19
CA ASP A 81 -6.36 10.85 15.95
C ASP A 81 -5.17 10.33 15.12
N ALA A 82 -5.34 9.20 14.41
CA ALA A 82 -4.32 8.65 13.52
C ALA A 82 -3.96 9.60 12.37
N LEU A 83 -4.95 10.24 11.75
CA LEU A 83 -4.72 11.19 10.65
C LEU A 83 -3.98 12.44 11.13
N ARG A 84 -4.32 12.97 12.30
CA ARG A 84 -3.62 14.12 12.91
C ARG A 84 -2.19 13.74 13.32
N GLU A 85 -2.02 12.56 13.90
CA GLU A 85 -0.70 12.06 14.28
C GLU A 85 0.20 11.85 13.06
N ALA A 86 -0.32 11.25 11.97
CA ALA A 86 0.40 11.11 10.72
C ALA A 86 0.85 12.48 10.16
N ALA A 87 -0.04 13.48 10.14
CA ALA A 87 0.30 14.83 9.72
C ALA A 87 1.39 15.45 10.61
N ARG A 88 1.25 15.30 11.95
CA ARG A 88 2.21 15.84 12.94
C ARG A 88 3.62 15.24 12.78
N ARG A 89 3.71 13.94 12.47
CA ARG A 89 5.01 13.27 12.27
C ARG A 89 5.60 13.47 10.87
N GLY A 90 4.89 14.20 10.00
CA GLY A 90 5.38 14.58 8.66
C GLY A 90 5.07 13.61 7.55
N ASP A 91 4.17 12.63 7.75
CA ASP A 91 3.70 11.79 6.67
C ASP A 91 2.99 12.65 5.61
N ILE A 92 3.16 12.31 4.34
CA ILE A 92 2.47 12.99 3.24
C ILE A 92 1.08 12.39 3.05
N ILE A 93 0.97 11.08 3.17
CA ILE A 93 -0.28 10.33 2.99
C ILE A 93 -0.48 9.32 4.13
N VAL A 94 -1.72 8.92 4.32
CA VAL A 94 -2.09 7.71 5.08
C VAL A 94 -2.78 6.74 4.14
N THR A 95 -2.43 5.47 4.26
CA THR A 95 -2.94 4.39 3.43
C THR A 95 -3.59 3.31 4.29
N LEU A 96 -4.45 2.52 3.69
CA LEU A 96 -5.06 1.35 4.33
C LEU A 96 -5.62 0.38 3.29
N GLN A 97 -5.79 -0.86 3.72
CA GLN A 97 -6.45 -1.90 2.94
C GLN A 97 -7.75 -2.30 3.64
N PRO A 98 -8.94 -1.94 3.07
CA PRO A 98 -10.20 -2.34 3.66
C PRO A 98 -10.40 -3.86 3.57
N ALA A 99 -10.52 -4.55 4.70
CA ALA A 99 -10.72 -6.00 4.76
C ALA A 99 -12.02 -6.48 4.08
N ARG A 100 -13.00 -5.60 3.86
CA ARG A 100 -14.30 -5.92 3.25
C ARG A 100 -14.81 -4.74 2.44
N ARG A 101 -15.50 -5.03 1.33
CA ARG A 101 -16.07 -4.02 0.42
C ARG A 101 -16.87 -2.91 1.13
N ARG A 102 -17.66 -3.25 2.13
CA ARG A 102 -18.46 -2.26 2.89
C ARG A 102 -17.60 -1.23 3.64
N LEU A 103 -16.33 -1.54 3.92
CA LEU A 103 -15.45 -0.64 4.66
C LEU A 103 -14.90 0.49 3.78
N TYR A 104 -14.94 0.38 2.46
CA TYR A 104 -14.59 1.50 1.59
C TYR A 104 -15.46 2.72 1.88
N GLY A 105 -16.80 2.57 1.93
CA GLY A 105 -17.72 3.66 2.30
C GLY A 105 -17.59 4.12 3.76
N PHE A 106 -17.02 3.29 4.64
CA PHE A 106 -16.68 3.73 5.99
C PHE A 106 -15.49 4.70 5.98
N TYR A 107 -14.40 4.35 5.30
CA TYR A 107 -13.19 5.17 5.24
C TYR A 107 -13.34 6.41 4.34
N ASP A 108 -14.17 6.36 3.31
CA ASP A 108 -14.52 7.50 2.46
C ASP A 108 -14.99 8.72 3.29
N ARG A 109 -15.75 8.50 4.36
CA ARG A 109 -16.20 9.55 5.28
C ARG A 109 -15.09 10.30 6.01
N PHE A 110 -13.88 9.74 6.03
CA PHE A 110 -12.68 10.35 6.61
C PHE A 110 -11.76 10.94 5.53
N GLY A 111 -12.23 11.08 4.29
CA GLY A 111 -11.48 11.65 3.19
C GLY A 111 -10.51 10.71 2.49
N PHE A 112 -10.66 9.40 2.69
CA PHE A 112 -9.92 8.42 1.90
C PHE A 112 -10.54 8.25 0.52
N SER A 113 -9.69 8.05 -0.49
CA SER A 113 -10.09 7.69 -1.85
C SER A 113 -9.52 6.32 -2.22
N THR A 114 -10.26 5.56 -3.02
CA THR A 114 -9.76 4.32 -3.61
C THR A 114 -8.70 4.65 -4.65
N THR A 115 -7.47 4.25 -4.40
CA THR A 115 -6.33 4.62 -5.23
C THR A 115 -5.46 3.43 -5.62
N PHE A 116 -5.41 2.39 -4.79
CA PHE A 116 -4.61 1.19 -5.06
C PHE A 116 -5.46 0.13 -5.74
N TYR A 117 -4.93 -0.39 -6.83
CA TYR A 117 -5.57 -1.41 -7.63
C TYR A 117 -4.60 -2.55 -7.91
N ILE A 118 -5.16 -3.74 -8.12
CA ILE A 118 -4.44 -4.93 -8.59
C ILE A 118 -5.00 -5.35 -9.94
N ARG A 119 -4.16 -5.91 -10.79
CA ARG A 119 -4.63 -6.77 -11.88
C ARG A 119 -4.78 -8.19 -11.35
N GLU A 120 -5.81 -8.91 -11.78
CA GLU A 120 -6.01 -10.31 -11.48
C GLU A 120 -5.92 -11.12 -12.77
N GLU A 121 -5.04 -12.11 -12.77
CA GLU A 121 -4.91 -13.09 -13.85
C GLU A 121 -5.17 -14.48 -13.28
N ARG A 122 -5.87 -15.33 -14.05
CA ARG A 122 -6.22 -16.67 -13.65
C ARG A 122 -5.73 -17.69 -14.66
N TYR A 123 -4.93 -18.62 -14.21
CA TYR A 123 -4.37 -19.69 -15.00
C TYR A 123 -4.89 -21.04 -14.50
N THR A 124 -5.33 -21.87 -15.44
CA THR A 124 -5.73 -23.24 -15.09
C THR A 124 -4.52 -24.07 -14.67
N SER A 125 -4.72 -25.16 -13.93
CA SER A 125 -3.64 -26.10 -13.57
C SER A 125 -2.94 -26.75 -14.79
N LYS A 126 -3.50 -26.62 -15.99
CA LYS A 126 -2.90 -27.12 -17.25
C LYS A 126 -2.11 -26.05 -17.99
N HIS A 127 -2.10 -24.81 -17.51
CA HIS A 127 -1.34 -23.75 -18.14
C HIS A 127 0.17 -24.02 -18.02
N ARG A 128 0.90 -23.73 -19.09
CA ARG A 128 2.36 -23.84 -19.12
C ARG A 128 2.95 -22.45 -19.21
N PHE A 129 3.74 -22.09 -18.23
CA PHE A 129 4.52 -20.86 -18.22
C PHE A 129 5.84 -21.14 -18.94
N LEU A 130 5.94 -20.66 -20.18
CA LEU A 130 7.12 -20.92 -21.00
C LEU A 130 8.22 -19.91 -20.67
N HIS A 131 9.40 -20.39 -20.37
CA HIS A 131 10.60 -19.63 -20.07
C HIS A 131 11.85 -20.43 -20.40
N ASP A 132 13.03 -19.80 -20.45
CA ASP A 132 14.30 -20.49 -20.62
C ASP A 132 14.80 -21.03 -19.27
N GLU A 133 14.53 -22.31 -19.00
CA GLU A 133 14.92 -22.97 -17.72
C GLU A 133 16.43 -22.89 -17.44
N SER A 134 17.28 -22.76 -18.48
CA SER A 134 18.74 -22.70 -18.31
C SER A 134 19.25 -21.38 -17.71
N GLN A 135 18.43 -20.34 -17.70
CA GLN A 135 18.76 -19.00 -17.24
C GLN A 135 18.63 -18.85 -15.71
N TYR A 136 17.89 -19.73 -15.04
CA TYR A 136 17.46 -19.48 -13.66
C TYR A 136 17.76 -20.64 -12.71
N ILE A 137 18.18 -20.27 -11.48
CA ILE A 137 18.21 -21.15 -10.32
C ILE A 137 17.01 -20.76 -9.46
N MET A 138 16.11 -21.74 -9.21
CA MET A 138 14.92 -21.52 -8.40
C MET A 138 15.19 -21.84 -6.93
N GLU A 139 14.89 -20.88 -6.04
CA GLU A 139 15.08 -21.00 -4.59
C GLU A 139 13.74 -20.90 -3.87
N TYR A 140 13.48 -21.79 -2.91
CA TYR A 140 12.23 -21.86 -2.14
C TYR A 140 12.42 -21.67 -0.64
N SER A 141 13.66 -21.54 -0.18
CA SER A 141 14.02 -21.40 1.24
C SER A 141 15.43 -20.86 1.38
N GLY A 142 15.82 -20.50 2.61
CA GLY A 142 17.16 -20.02 2.88
C GLY A 142 17.40 -18.58 2.43
N HIS A 143 16.32 -17.83 2.19
CA HIS A 143 16.39 -16.45 1.73
C HIS A 143 16.96 -15.53 2.82
N ASP A 144 17.89 -14.65 2.43
CA ASP A 144 18.35 -13.54 3.26
C ASP A 144 17.37 -12.35 3.14
N PRO A 145 16.76 -11.89 4.25
CA PRO A 145 15.83 -10.76 4.23
C PRO A 145 16.44 -9.46 3.67
N ALA A 146 17.71 -9.20 3.91
CA ALA A 146 18.39 -8.00 3.39
C ALA A 146 18.54 -8.08 1.86
N GLU A 147 18.91 -9.25 1.33
CA GLU A 147 18.98 -9.50 -0.11
C GLU A 147 17.61 -9.38 -0.76
N LEU A 148 16.56 -9.95 -0.13
CA LEU A 148 15.18 -9.83 -0.61
C LEU A 148 14.71 -8.37 -0.68
N ALA A 149 14.96 -7.57 0.36
CA ALA A 149 14.58 -6.16 0.40
C ALA A 149 15.28 -5.37 -0.72
N SER A 150 16.58 -5.60 -0.91
CA SER A 150 17.37 -4.99 -1.97
C SER A 150 16.88 -5.40 -3.37
N ALA A 151 16.64 -6.70 -3.58
CA ALA A 151 16.12 -7.22 -4.83
C ALA A 151 14.71 -6.67 -5.14
N TYR A 152 13.82 -6.65 -4.14
CA TYR A 152 12.47 -6.10 -4.30
C TYR A 152 12.51 -4.63 -4.71
N SER A 153 13.31 -3.81 -4.03
CA SER A 153 13.48 -2.40 -4.36
C SER A 153 13.96 -2.21 -5.80
N ARG A 154 14.92 -3.01 -6.24
CA ARG A 154 15.45 -2.98 -7.61
C ARG A 154 14.41 -3.43 -8.64
N LEU A 155 13.75 -4.56 -8.42
CA LEU A 155 12.73 -5.13 -9.32
C LEU A 155 11.49 -4.23 -9.46
N THR A 156 11.17 -3.46 -8.43
CA THR A 156 9.99 -2.57 -8.42
C THR A 156 10.31 -1.13 -8.74
N SER A 157 11.59 -0.79 -8.97
CA SER A 157 12.07 0.58 -9.20
C SER A 157 11.42 1.26 -10.42
N ALA A 158 11.01 0.50 -11.43
CA ALA A 158 10.31 1.00 -12.60
C ALA A 158 8.80 1.24 -12.39
N ARG A 159 8.24 0.82 -11.25
CA ARG A 159 6.84 1.12 -10.91
C ARG A 159 6.71 2.61 -10.62
N GLU A 160 5.65 3.23 -11.09
CA GLU A 160 5.43 4.66 -10.85
C GLU A 160 5.15 4.99 -9.39
N SER A 161 4.49 4.06 -8.70
CA SER A 161 4.19 4.19 -7.27
C SER A 161 4.03 2.82 -6.64
N THR A 162 4.78 2.53 -5.57
CA THR A 162 4.68 1.24 -4.86
C THR A 162 5.11 1.40 -3.40
N MET A 163 4.49 0.64 -2.50
CA MET A 163 4.97 0.54 -1.12
C MET A 163 6.33 -0.15 -1.11
N LEU A 164 7.24 0.38 -0.30
CA LEU A 164 8.57 -0.20 -0.09
C LEU A 164 8.58 -1.03 1.18
N HIS A 165 9.42 -2.05 1.19
CA HIS A 165 9.58 -2.95 2.33
C HIS A 165 11.05 -3.00 2.75
N SER A 166 11.26 -2.85 4.05
CA SER A 166 12.57 -2.94 4.69
C SER A 166 13.01 -4.40 4.88
N GLU A 167 14.25 -4.60 5.31
CA GLU A 167 14.73 -5.90 5.75
C GLU A 167 13.87 -6.49 6.89
N ASP A 168 13.45 -5.66 7.85
CA ASP A 168 12.62 -6.12 8.97
C ASP A 168 11.19 -6.48 8.53
N ASP A 169 10.65 -5.79 7.50
CA ASP A 169 9.40 -6.21 6.88
C ASP A 169 9.56 -7.58 6.22
N PHE A 170 10.64 -7.84 5.48
CA PHE A 170 10.90 -9.15 4.88
C PHE A 170 11.10 -10.26 5.91
N LYS A 171 11.75 -9.99 7.05
CA LYS A 171 11.79 -10.97 8.16
C LYS A 171 10.38 -11.34 8.64
N THR A 172 9.51 -10.34 8.75
CA THR A 172 8.12 -10.54 9.18
C THR A 172 7.32 -11.28 8.11
N ILE A 173 7.44 -10.89 6.84
CA ILE A 173 6.77 -11.51 5.69
C ILE A 173 7.13 -12.99 5.55
N LEU A 174 8.40 -13.35 5.74
CA LEU A 174 8.85 -14.75 5.69
C LEU A 174 8.19 -15.58 6.77
N ILE A 175 8.17 -15.10 8.01
CA ILE A 175 7.54 -15.80 9.14
C ILE A 175 6.03 -15.91 8.95
N ASP A 176 5.37 -14.83 8.53
CA ASP A 176 3.93 -14.80 8.27
C ASP A 176 3.56 -15.78 7.15
N SER A 177 4.34 -15.78 6.06
CA SER A 177 4.16 -16.71 4.94
C SER A 177 4.30 -18.17 5.36
N GLU A 178 5.29 -18.51 6.21
CA GLU A 178 5.46 -19.87 6.73
C GLU A 178 4.27 -20.32 7.59
N LEU A 179 3.71 -19.41 8.39
CA LEU A 179 2.55 -19.69 9.25
C LEU A 179 1.26 -19.91 8.47
N ASP A 180 1.13 -19.27 7.32
CA ASP A 180 -0.01 -19.38 6.39
C ASP A 180 0.17 -20.50 5.36
N GLU A 181 1.15 -21.41 5.55
CA GLU A 181 1.52 -22.43 4.57
C GLU A 181 1.84 -21.83 3.18
N GLY A 182 2.33 -20.59 3.19
CA GLY A 182 2.72 -19.87 1.99
C GLY A 182 4.07 -20.28 1.45
N CYS A 183 4.45 -19.66 0.35
CA CYS A 183 5.72 -19.92 -0.32
C CYS A 183 6.25 -18.59 -0.88
N LEU A 184 7.48 -18.25 -0.50
CA LEU A 184 8.29 -17.29 -1.26
C LEU A 184 9.19 -18.10 -2.20
N VAL A 185 9.16 -17.76 -3.48
CA VAL A 185 10.05 -18.31 -4.50
C VAL A 185 10.83 -17.19 -5.18
N THR A 186 12.12 -17.39 -5.37
CA THR A 186 12.98 -16.49 -6.15
C THR A 186 13.56 -17.22 -7.35
N ALA A 187 13.75 -16.48 -8.44
CA ALA A 187 14.56 -16.89 -9.58
C ALA A 187 15.86 -16.09 -9.55
N ARG A 188 16.98 -16.78 -9.47
CA ARG A 188 18.32 -16.22 -9.54
C ARG A 188 18.90 -16.44 -10.91
N SER A 189 19.42 -15.38 -11.55
CA SER A 189 20.10 -15.49 -12.82
C SER A 189 21.37 -16.35 -12.70
N VAL A 190 21.54 -17.31 -13.60
CA VAL A 190 22.77 -18.13 -13.69
C VAL A 190 23.97 -17.26 -14.04
N ASP A 191 23.79 -16.25 -14.88
CA ASP A 191 24.89 -15.41 -15.38
C ASP A 191 25.39 -14.40 -14.33
N SER A 192 24.48 -13.68 -13.65
CA SER A 192 24.85 -12.61 -12.70
C SER A 192 24.85 -13.05 -11.26
N GLY A 193 24.13 -14.11 -10.91
CA GLY A 193 23.89 -14.51 -9.53
C GLY A 193 22.83 -13.66 -8.79
N ASP A 194 22.25 -12.64 -9.46
CA ASP A 194 21.24 -11.77 -8.85
C ASP A 194 19.86 -12.42 -8.83
N ILE A 195 19.04 -12.06 -7.84
CA ILE A 195 17.60 -12.35 -7.85
C ILE A 195 16.95 -11.50 -8.95
N VAL A 196 16.41 -12.12 -9.99
CA VAL A 196 15.80 -11.44 -11.14
C VAL A 196 14.27 -11.56 -11.16
N ALA A 197 13.70 -12.44 -10.34
CA ALA A 197 12.27 -12.47 -10.04
C ALA A 197 12.01 -13.01 -8.65
N MET A 198 10.90 -12.60 -8.06
CA MET A 198 10.37 -13.13 -6.80
C MET A 198 8.85 -13.17 -6.83
N ALA A 199 8.27 -14.17 -6.16
CA ALA A 199 6.83 -14.26 -5.97
C ALA A 199 6.51 -14.77 -4.56
N ILE A 200 5.46 -14.21 -3.95
CA ILE A 200 4.89 -14.68 -2.69
C ILE A 200 3.52 -15.23 -2.98
N ALA A 201 3.29 -16.46 -2.57
CA ALA A 201 2.05 -17.17 -2.82
C ALA A 201 1.51 -17.84 -1.56
N VAL A 202 0.20 -17.93 -1.46
CA VAL A 202 -0.53 -18.67 -0.43
C VAL A 202 -1.37 -19.73 -1.12
N ALA A 203 -1.25 -20.98 -0.64
CA ALA A 203 -1.96 -22.11 -1.21
C ALA A 203 -3.28 -22.37 -0.48
N SER A 204 -4.32 -22.66 -1.24
CA SER A 204 -5.61 -23.19 -0.76
C SER A 204 -5.88 -24.54 -1.44
N PRO A 205 -6.91 -25.32 -1.03
CA PRO A 205 -7.16 -26.62 -1.64
C PRO A 205 -7.27 -26.59 -3.17
N ASP A 206 -7.89 -25.57 -3.74
CA ASP A 206 -8.21 -25.50 -5.17
C ASP A 206 -7.36 -24.50 -5.97
N SER A 207 -6.62 -23.61 -5.28
CA SER A 207 -5.88 -22.55 -5.94
C SER A 207 -4.61 -22.15 -5.20
N VAL A 208 -3.71 -21.50 -5.93
CA VAL A 208 -2.54 -20.80 -5.40
C VAL A 208 -2.73 -19.32 -5.72
N ALA A 209 -2.84 -18.49 -4.68
CA ALA A 209 -2.94 -17.05 -4.81
C ALA A 209 -1.54 -16.44 -4.72
N VAL A 210 -1.04 -15.92 -5.83
CA VAL A 210 0.21 -15.16 -5.89
C VAL A 210 -0.13 -13.72 -5.48
N ARG A 211 0.30 -13.32 -4.28
CA ARG A 211 -0.02 -12.03 -3.65
C ARG A 211 0.91 -10.91 -4.08
N GLU A 212 2.12 -11.25 -4.48
CA GLU A 212 3.11 -10.35 -5.05
C GLU A 212 3.92 -11.11 -6.10
N ILE A 213 4.23 -10.43 -7.18
CA ILE A 213 5.21 -10.87 -8.15
C ILE A 213 5.99 -9.65 -8.67
N ALA A 214 7.30 -9.74 -8.63
CA ALA A 214 8.22 -8.73 -9.15
C ALA A 214 9.30 -9.42 -9.96
N ALA A 215 9.50 -8.99 -11.20
CA ALA A 215 10.45 -9.59 -12.13
C ALA A 215 11.07 -8.52 -13.03
N VAL A 216 12.26 -8.78 -13.53
CA VAL A 216 12.95 -7.88 -14.50
C VAL A 216 12.22 -7.87 -15.84
N ASP A 217 11.64 -9.02 -16.26
CA ASP A 217 10.96 -9.21 -17.54
C ASP A 217 9.92 -10.35 -17.46
N ASP A 218 9.26 -10.60 -18.59
CA ASP A 218 8.19 -11.60 -18.69
C ASP A 218 8.73 -13.04 -18.62
N ASP A 219 9.97 -13.31 -19.03
CA ASP A 219 10.59 -14.63 -18.96
C ASP A 219 10.90 -15.02 -17.50
N ALA A 220 11.49 -14.10 -16.74
CA ALA A 220 11.73 -14.27 -15.31
C ALA A 220 10.41 -14.36 -14.50
N GLU A 221 9.36 -13.59 -14.90
CA GLU A 221 8.02 -13.73 -14.33
C GLU A 221 7.44 -15.12 -14.57
N ALA A 222 7.56 -15.62 -15.82
CA ALA A 222 7.11 -16.96 -16.18
C ALA A 222 7.85 -18.06 -15.40
N ALA A 223 9.16 -17.90 -15.15
CA ALA A 223 9.96 -18.85 -14.40
C ALA A 223 9.43 -19.07 -12.96
N VAL A 224 9.15 -17.97 -12.21
CA VAL A 224 8.61 -18.10 -10.84
C VAL A 224 7.17 -18.62 -10.83
N LEU A 225 6.36 -18.31 -11.86
CA LEU A 225 5.01 -18.86 -11.98
C LEU A 225 5.02 -20.35 -12.32
N ASP A 226 5.95 -20.80 -13.17
CA ASP A 226 6.14 -22.22 -13.46
C ASP A 226 6.61 -22.99 -12.23
N ALA A 227 7.54 -22.44 -11.46
CA ALA A 227 8.02 -23.00 -10.22
C ALA A 227 6.89 -23.18 -9.19
N LEU A 228 5.98 -22.21 -9.06
CA LEU A 228 4.79 -22.32 -8.22
C LEU A 228 3.81 -23.36 -8.74
N SER A 229 3.58 -23.42 -10.07
CA SER A 229 2.72 -24.41 -10.70
C SER A 229 3.22 -25.84 -10.47
N ARG A 230 4.53 -26.07 -10.58
CA ARG A 230 5.16 -27.37 -10.29
C ARG A 230 5.08 -27.74 -8.81
N ARG A 231 5.21 -26.76 -7.91
CA ARG A 231 5.10 -27.00 -6.46
C ARG A 231 3.68 -27.35 -6.03
N TYR A 232 2.67 -26.81 -6.70
CA TYR A 232 1.26 -26.97 -6.40
C TYR A 232 0.50 -27.52 -7.62
N PRO A 233 0.79 -28.74 -8.04
CA PRO A 233 0.15 -29.36 -9.20
C PRO A 233 -1.37 -29.44 -8.98
N ASP A 234 -2.12 -29.45 -10.08
CA ASP A 234 -3.58 -29.54 -10.10
C ASP A 234 -4.36 -28.37 -9.47
N ARG A 235 -3.67 -27.29 -9.06
CA ARG A 235 -4.30 -26.08 -8.54
C ARG A 235 -4.32 -24.98 -9.60
N MET A 236 -5.38 -24.16 -9.58
CA MET A 236 -5.46 -22.95 -10.39
C MET A 236 -4.52 -21.88 -9.81
N THR A 237 -3.75 -21.20 -10.64
CA THR A 237 -2.92 -20.07 -10.22
C THR A 237 -3.69 -18.75 -10.40
N VAL A 238 -3.82 -17.99 -9.34
CA VAL A 238 -4.43 -16.63 -9.35
C VAL A 238 -3.36 -15.64 -9.02
N VAL A 239 -3.02 -14.76 -9.96
CA VAL A 239 -1.96 -13.76 -9.79
C VAL A 239 -2.59 -12.40 -9.51
N GLU A 240 -2.29 -11.84 -8.35
CA GLU A 240 -2.61 -10.46 -7.97
C GLU A 240 -1.34 -9.62 -8.12
N ALA A 241 -1.26 -8.81 -9.17
CA ALA A 241 -0.02 -8.12 -9.54
C ALA A 241 -0.22 -6.62 -9.80
N TYR A 242 0.91 -5.93 -9.95
CA TYR A 242 0.96 -4.53 -10.33
C TYR A 242 0.21 -4.28 -11.64
N PRO A 243 -0.71 -3.27 -11.70
CA PRO A 243 -1.58 -3.06 -12.85
C PRO A 243 -0.90 -2.34 -14.04
N GLY A 244 0.43 -2.22 -14.05
CA GLY A 244 1.19 -1.43 -15.02
C GLY A 244 1.26 -1.99 -16.45
N LYS A 245 1.03 -3.29 -16.66
CA LYS A 245 1.02 -3.88 -18.01
C LYS A 245 -0.28 -3.52 -18.74
N ALA A 246 -0.17 -3.10 -19.99
CA ALA A 246 -1.30 -2.88 -20.88
C ALA A 246 -1.83 -4.24 -21.38
N SER A 247 -2.75 -4.82 -20.63
CA SER A 247 -3.42 -6.07 -21.00
C SER A 247 -4.91 -5.94 -20.68
N PRO A 248 -5.81 -6.62 -21.38
CA PRO A 248 -7.24 -6.66 -21.08
C PRO A 248 -7.53 -7.53 -19.84
N VAL A 249 -6.89 -7.21 -18.73
CA VAL A 249 -7.04 -7.90 -17.46
C VAL A 249 -8.07 -7.24 -16.57
N ARG A 250 -8.63 -8.01 -15.66
CA ARG A 250 -9.53 -7.48 -14.63
C ARG A 250 -8.73 -6.69 -13.62
N ILE A 251 -9.20 -5.47 -13.33
CA ILE A 251 -8.63 -4.59 -12.31
C ILE A 251 -9.58 -4.50 -11.14
N PHE A 252 -9.08 -4.70 -9.94
CA PHE A 252 -9.83 -4.65 -8.69
C PHE A 252 -9.24 -3.61 -7.74
N SER A 253 -10.13 -2.97 -6.97
CA SER A 253 -9.69 -2.10 -5.87
C SER A 253 -9.04 -2.94 -4.77
N ARG A 254 -7.88 -2.47 -4.29
CA ARG A 254 -7.10 -3.11 -3.22
C ARG A 254 -7.03 -2.26 -1.97
N GLY A 255 -6.78 -0.98 -2.10
CA GLY A 255 -6.57 -0.09 -0.97
C GLY A 255 -6.99 1.34 -1.24
N MET A 256 -6.92 2.13 -0.18
CA MET A 256 -7.28 3.54 -0.17
C MET A 256 -6.12 4.37 0.36
N ALA A 257 -6.03 5.62 -0.09
CA ALA A 257 -5.13 6.62 0.44
C ALA A 257 -5.87 7.90 0.83
N ARG A 258 -5.23 8.70 1.67
CA ARG A 258 -5.62 10.06 2.03
C ARG A 258 -4.39 10.94 2.18
N ILE A 259 -4.35 12.09 1.52
CA ILE A 259 -3.33 13.11 1.75
C ILE A 259 -3.58 13.72 3.14
N VAL A 260 -2.55 13.75 3.98
CA VAL A 260 -2.59 14.34 5.33
C VAL A 260 -1.74 15.60 5.43
N ASN A 261 -0.79 15.80 4.51
CA ASN A 261 0.03 16.99 4.43
C ASN A 261 -0.05 17.54 3.00
N VAL A 262 -1.04 18.42 2.77
CA VAL A 262 -1.32 18.99 1.45
C VAL A 262 -0.14 19.81 0.94
N LYS A 263 0.47 20.63 1.79
CA LYS A 263 1.60 21.45 1.39
C LYS A 263 2.77 20.62 0.90
N ALA A 264 3.17 19.62 1.68
CA ALA A 264 4.27 18.73 1.31
C ALA A 264 3.98 17.93 0.02
N PHE A 265 2.73 17.49 -0.16
CA PHE A 265 2.32 16.82 -1.41
C PHE A 265 2.43 17.79 -2.61
N LEU A 266 1.95 19.02 -2.49
CA LEU A 266 2.00 20.00 -3.59
C LEU A 266 3.43 20.46 -3.88
N GLU A 267 4.30 20.57 -2.86
CA GLU A 267 5.73 20.83 -3.03
C GLU A 267 6.41 19.69 -3.81
N LEU A 268 6.04 18.44 -3.52
CA LEU A 268 6.49 17.28 -4.30
C LEU A 268 6.00 17.37 -5.75
N ALA A 269 4.73 17.66 -5.98
CA ALA A 269 4.16 17.78 -7.32
C ALA A 269 4.85 18.92 -8.12
N ALA A 270 5.07 20.08 -7.48
CA ALA A 270 5.76 21.23 -8.08
C ALA A 270 7.23 20.92 -8.43
N ALA A 271 7.91 20.11 -7.59
CA ALA A 271 9.27 19.67 -7.87
C ALA A 271 9.36 18.65 -9.03
N LEU A 272 8.32 17.82 -9.19
CA LEU A 272 8.24 16.85 -10.30
C LEU A 272 7.82 17.52 -11.62
N ALA A 273 7.06 18.59 -11.58
CA ALA A 273 6.61 19.35 -12.75
C ALA A 273 6.73 20.87 -12.50
N PRO A 274 7.93 21.45 -12.63
CA PRO A 274 8.18 22.85 -12.32
C PRO A 274 7.38 23.86 -13.16
N GLY A 275 6.77 23.43 -14.26
CA GLY A 275 5.91 24.24 -15.11
C GLY A 275 4.47 24.41 -14.59
N ILE A 276 4.09 23.76 -13.49
CA ILE A 276 2.76 23.94 -12.90
C ILE A 276 2.60 25.37 -12.36
N SER A 277 1.48 26.00 -12.75
CA SER A 277 1.02 27.26 -12.17
C SER A 277 -0.46 27.12 -11.85
N GLN A 278 -0.79 26.98 -10.56
CA GLN A 278 -2.15 26.69 -10.08
C GLN A 278 -2.39 27.31 -8.71
N ASN A 279 -3.61 27.84 -8.51
CA ASN A 279 -4.13 28.23 -7.20
C ASN A 279 -5.20 27.22 -6.78
N ILE A 280 -4.89 26.41 -5.77
CA ILE A 280 -5.74 25.31 -5.33
C ILE A 280 -6.27 25.61 -3.94
N ARG A 281 -7.59 25.76 -3.81
CA ARG A 281 -8.26 25.82 -2.51
C ARG A 281 -8.56 24.41 -2.05
N VAL A 282 -8.11 24.05 -0.85
CA VAL A 282 -8.33 22.71 -0.28
C VAL A 282 -9.16 22.81 0.98
N LYS A 283 -10.17 21.95 1.11
CA LYS A 283 -11.00 21.80 2.29
C LYS A 283 -10.71 20.46 2.96
N ASP A 284 -10.34 20.52 4.24
CA ASP A 284 -10.12 19.35 5.09
C ASP A 284 -10.87 19.48 6.43
N PRO A 285 -11.90 18.69 6.70
CA PRO A 285 -12.65 18.77 7.95
C PRO A 285 -11.91 18.17 9.16
N ILE A 286 -10.79 17.45 8.96
CA ILE A 286 -10.09 16.71 10.01
C ILE A 286 -8.77 17.38 10.40
N ILE A 287 -8.02 17.88 9.41
CA ILE A 287 -6.70 18.52 9.60
C ILE A 287 -6.82 19.99 9.20
N PRO A 288 -6.99 20.91 10.18
CA PRO A 288 -7.22 22.32 9.91
C PRO A 288 -6.10 23.00 9.11
N GLU A 289 -4.87 22.54 9.25
CA GLU A 289 -3.67 23.06 8.57
C GLU A 289 -3.74 22.88 7.04
N ASN A 290 -4.56 21.96 6.57
CA ASN A 290 -4.81 21.74 5.15
C ASN A 290 -5.85 22.72 4.54
N ASN A 291 -6.57 23.48 5.37
CA ASN A 291 -7.55 24.46 4.89
C ASN A 291 -6.86 25.76 4.50
N ALA A 292 -6.47 25.87 3.24
CA ALA A 292 -5.77 27.00 2.69
C ALA A 292 -5.97 27.12 1.17
N ILE A 293 -5.57 28.24 0.60
CA ILE A 293 -5.31 28.36 -0.83
C ILE A 293 -3.80 28.15 -1.01
N PHE A 294 -3.45 27.11 -1.77
CA PHE A 294 -2.09 26.78 -2.13
C PHE A 294 -1.79 27.38 -3.51
N ILE A 295 -0.79 28.22 -3.57
CA ILE A 295 -0.34 28.89 -4.80
C ILE A 295 0.92 28.18 -5.28
N ILE A 296 0.83 27.54 -6.43
CA ILE A 296 1.96 26.83 -7.07
C ILE A 296 2.43 27.73 -8.23
N ASP A 297 3.67 28.16 -8.17
CA ASP A 297 4.30 28.91 -9.25
C ASP A 297 5.81 28.60 -9.31
N LYS A 298 6.30 28.31 -10.52
CA LYS A 298 7.74 28.08 -10.81
C LYS A 298 8.41 27.10 -9.85
N GLY A 299 7.74 25.99 -9.55
CA GLY A 299 8.26 24.92 -8.67
C GLY A 299 8.20 25.25 -7.18
N LYS A 300 7.55 26.34 -6.77
CA LYS A 300 7.37 26.74 -5.37
C LYS A 300 5.91 26.69 -4.97
N VAL A 301 5.67 26.39 -3.69
CA VAL A 301 4.34 26.39 -3.09
C VAL A 301 4.30 27.38 -1.95
N THR A 302 3.38 28.33 -2.03
CA THR A 302 3.06 29.25 -0.94
C THR A 302 1.61 29.06 -0.51
N THR A 303 1.27 29.52 0.68
CA THR A 303 -0.09 29.39 1.23
C THR A 303 -0.69 30.76 1.50
N ALA A 304 -1.97 30.88 1.23
CA ALA A 304 -2.79 32.04 1.61
C ALA A 304 -3.99 31.55 2.43
N ARG A 305 -4.70 32.49 3.05
CA ARG A 305 -5.89 32.18 3.84
C ARG A 305 -6.93 31.49 2.98
N TYR A 306 -7.66 30.54 3.57
CA TYR A 306 -8.70 29.78 2.87
C TYR A 306 -9.80 30.67 2.26
N ASP A 307 -10.12 31.75 2.94
CA ASP A 307 -11.17 32.72 2.61
C ASP A 307 -10.64 34.01 1.92
N ASP A 308 -9.43 33.96 1.37
CA ASP A 308 -8.84 35.07 0.65
C ASP A 308 -9.55 35.27 -0.70
N GLU A 309 -10.33 36.35 -0.81
CA GLU A 309 -11.13 36.65 -2.00
C GLU A 309 -10.32 37.37 -3.11
N GLU A 310 -9.11 37.87 -2.79
CA GLU A 310 -8.25 38.53 -3.77
C GLU A 310 -7.55 37.53 -4.70
N ILE A 311 -7.51 36.25 -4.31
CA ILE A 311 -6.85 35.20 -5.06
C ILE A 311 -7.87 34.46 -5.96
N THR A 312 -7.65 34.54 -7.27
CA THR A 312 -8.41 33.70 -8.21
C THR A 312 -8.04 32.24 -8.03
N VAL A 313 -8.99 31.42 -7.58
CA VAL A 313 -8.83 29.98 -7.39
C VAL A 313 -9.08 29.25 -8.71
N ASN A 314 -8.11 28.44 -9.16
CA ASN A 314 -8.23 27.61 -10.36
C ASN A 314 -8.94 26.29 -10.06
N LEU A 315 -8.72 25.73 -8.86
CA LEU A 315 -9.26 24.45 -8.44
C LEU A 315 -9.73 24.54 -6.98
N ASP A 316 -11.00 24.22 -6.73
CA ASP A 316 -11.57 24.14 -5.38
C ASP A 316 -11.96 22.68 -5.11
N VAL A 317 -11.31 22.05 -4.13
CA VAL A 317 -11.42 20.60 -3.88
C VAL A 317 -11.40 20.28 -2.40
N ASP A 318 -12.03 19.16 -2.07
CA ASP A 318 -11.82 18.47 -0.80
C ASP A 318 -10.67 17.43 -0.89
N ILE A 319 -10.28 16.90 0.26
CA ILE A 319 -9.18 15.94 0.36
C ILE A 319 -9.39 14.67 -0.49
N PRO A 320 -10.56 14.01 -0.49
CA PRO A 320 -10.73 12.81 -1.31
C PRO A 320 -10.54 13.08 -2.80
N VAL A 321 -11.04 14.23 -3.30
CA VAL A 321 -10.86 14.62 -4.71
C VAL A 321 -9.38 14.90 -5.01
N LEU A 322 -8.70 15.66 -4.15
CA LEU A 322 -7.27 15.93 -4.31
C LEU A 322 -6.46 14.62 -4.31
N THR A 323 -6.77 13.70 -3.40
CA THR A 323 -6.10 12.39 -3.31
C THR A 323 -6.35 11.55 -4.58
N ALA A 324 -7.59 11.51 -5.08
CA ALA A 324 -7.89 10.81 -6.32
C ALA A 324 -7.12 11.39 -7.52
N ILE A 325 -7.05 12.72 -7.63
CA ILE A 325 -6.25 13.40 -8.66
C ILE A 325 -4.77 13.03 -8.55
N ALA A 326 -4.23 13.00 -7.34
CA ALA A 326 -2.82 12.70 -7.09
C ALA A 326 -2.41 11.30 -7.56
N PHE A 327 -3.29 10.30 -7.41
CA PHE A 327 -2.89 8.89 -7.51
C PHE A 327 -3.48 8.12 -8.69
N SER A 328 -4.74 8.34 -9.05
CA SER A 328 -5.46 7.34 -9.85
C SER A 328 -6.32 7.89 -10.96
N THR A 329 -6.27 9.18 -11.27
CA THR A 329 -7.15 9.76 -12.27
C THR A 329 -6.41 10.27 -13.49
N SER A 330 -7.08 10.24 -14.66
CA SER A 330 -6.60 10.90 -15.88
C SER A 330 -6.42 12.42 -15.69
N ARG A 331 -7.16 13.04 -14.76
CA ARG A 331 -7.06 14.46 -14.43
C ARG A 331 -5.72 14.86 -13.80
N THR A 332 -4.92 13.89 -13.31
CA THR A 332 -3.56 14.17 -12.82
C THR A 332 -2.72 14.88 -13.90
N GLY A 333 -2.80 14.42 -15.14
CA GLY A 333 -2.11 15.05 -16.27
C GLY A 333 -2.58 16.47 -16.57
N GLU A 334 -3.89 16.72 -16.47
CA GLU A 334 -4.50 18.02 -16.72
C GLU A 334 -4.13 19.05 -15.64
N ILE A 335 -4.10 18.63 -14.38
CA ILE A 335 -3.94 19.53 -13.22
C ILE A 335 -2.47 19.70 -12.85
N PHE A 336 -1.71 18.58 -12.80
CA PHE A 336 -0.33 18.59 -12.32
C PHE A 336 0.70 18.36 -13.44
N SER A 337 0.28 18.24 -14.70
CA SER A 337 1.17 17.92 -15.82
C SER A 337 2.01 16.63 -15.58
N LEU A 338 1.46 15.70 -14.83
CA LEU A 338 2.09 14.44 -14.46
C LEU A 338 1.30 13.28 -15.08
N PRO A 339 1.94 12.20 -15.54
CA PRO A 339 1.23 11.01 -15.99
C PRO A 339 0.40 10.41 -14.84
N THR A 340 -0.64 9.67 -15.16
CA THR A 340 -1.48 9.00 -14.14
C THR A 340 -0.64 8.05 -13.31
N ALA A 341 -0.59 8.26 -12.00
CA ALA A 341 0.02 7.32 -11.09
C ALA A 341 -0.82 6.04 -11.00
N ARG A 342 -0.14 4.90 -10.86
CA ARG A 342 -0.78 3.60 -10.62
C ARG A 342 -0.21 3.01 -9.35
N PRO A 343 -0.62 3.55 -8.18
CA PRO A 343 -0.04 3.11 -6.93
C PRO A 343 -0.38 1.64 -6.66
N PHE A 344 0.61 0.91 -6.15
CA PHE A 344 0.50 -0.49 -5.83
C PHE A 344 0.86 -0.75 -4.37
N MET A 345 0.07 -1.61 -3.76
CA MET A 345 0.21 -2.01 -2.37
C MET A 345 0.17 -3.53 -2.32
N SER A 346 1.29 -4.14 -1.98
CA SER A 346 1.39 -5.57 -1.80
C SER A 346 2.16 -5.92 -0.54
N MET A 347 2.12 -7.17 -0.15
CA MET A 347 2.81 -7.70 1.04
C MET A 347 2.49 -6.92 2.32
N MET A 348 1.45 -6.09 2.29
CA MET A 348 0.95 -5.44 3.48
C MET A 348 0.31 -6.51 4.36
N LEU A 349 0.52 -6.37 5.65
CA LEU A 349 -0.18 -7.19 6.64
C LEU A 349 -1.69 -7.03 6.42
N SER A 350 -2.43 -8.10 6.31
CA SER A 350 -3.85 -8.10 5.93
C SER A 350 -4.72 -8.89 6.93
#